data_32d104ad4ea7b28b40254101db216b9b
#
_entry.id   32d104ad4ea7b28b40254101db216b9b
#
_cell.length_a   1.000
_cell.length_b   1.000
_cell.length_c   1.000
_cell.angle_alpha   90.00
_cell.angle_beta   90.00
_cell.angle_gamma   90.00
#
_symmetry.space_group_name_H-M   'P 1'
#
loop_
_entity.id
_entity.type
_entity.pdbx_description
1 polymer ?
#
loop_
_entity_poly.entity_id
_entity_poly.type
_entity_poly.pdbx_seq_one_letter_code
_entity_poly.pdbx_strand_id
1 'polypeptide(L)'
;MKQTTSAARSEKLDVLFGTPVFAVVIAILCNAMWGSAFPFIKMGYRLFAIETSDTASILCFAGIRFMLGSLLVLAGSVVLEGKLPALPRGKVFAECCALGLWQTCAQYAFYYSAVALLTGAFGGILNSTQSFLGVIFAHFLYGDADRMTPAKALGCVLGFAGVLVGTIGNHGGGSAFGIFAMLLATVIFTLAGPWNKSVTKKADSFAVCFLNLFVGGAALLLIGLAMGGRLGRVTPAGVADLLYLAFICGAGYVIWALLMKNNPVSRIAIFGFVNPVVNVFLSALLNGEPLFRWQYVGALVLVCIGIWLVNKAPAQKEKL
;
A
#
# COMPACT_ATOMS: atom_id res chain seq x y z
N MET A 1 26.32 -28.02 -1.98
CA MET A 1 26.53 -26.99 -3.00
C MET A 1 25.36 -26.03 -3.20
N LYS A 2 24.07 -26.44 -3.27
CA LYS A 2 22.92 -25.51 -3.45
C LYS A 2 22.64 -24.59 -2.24
N GLN A 3 22.91 -25.00 -1.01
CA GLN A 3 22.70 -24.18 0.19
C GLN A 3 23.73 -23.05 0.35
N THR A 4 24.97 -23.27 -0.03
CA THR A 4 26.05 -22.27 0.01
C THR A 4 25.83 -21.14 -0.99
N THR A 5 25.24 -21.40 -2.17
CA THR A 5 24.89 -20.40 -3.17
C THR A 5 23.71 -19.53 -2.76
N SER A 6 22.72 -20.07 -2.02
CA SER A 6 21.55 -19.32 -1.52
C SER A 6 21.95 -18.35 -0.40
N ALA A 7 22.76 -18.79 0.57
CA ALA A 7 23.25 -17.93 1.66
C ALA A 7 24.10 -16.75 1.14
N ALA A 8 25.05 -17.05 0.22
CA ALA A 8 25.87 -16.00 -0.40
C ALA A 8 25.05 -14.99 -1.24
N ARG A 9 23.93 -15.43 -1.82
CA ARG A 9 23.02 -14.55 -2.57
C ARG A 9 22.22 -13.63 -1.65
N SER A 10 21.69 -14.18 -0.54
CA SER A 10 20.99 -13.40 0.48
C SER A 10 21.90 -12.33 1.08
N GLU A 11 23.14 -12.67 1.41
CA GLU A 11 24.13 -11.75 1.96
C GLU A 11 24.46 -10.61 0.98
N LYS A 12 24.65 -10.91 -0.31
CA LYS A 12 24.85 -9.88 -1.34
C LYS A 12 23.65 -8.92 -1.45
N LEU A 13 22.43 -9.43 -1.36
CA LEU A 13 21.23 -8.59 -1.37
C LEU A 13 21.16 -7.70 -0.11
N ASP A 14 21.44 -8.26 1.06
CA ASP A 14 21.45 -7.52 2.31
C ASP A 14 22.49 -6.37 2.27
N VAL A 15 23.69 -6.63 1.75
CA VAL A 15 24.72 -5.58 1.54
C VAL A 15 24.23 -4.52 0.56
N LEU A 16 23.64 -4.91 -0.57
CA LEU A 16 23.15 -4.00 -1.59
C LEU A 16 22.03 -3.10 -1.05
N PHE A 17 21.01 -3.70 -0.41
CA PHE A 17 19.89 -2.98 0.17
C PHE A 17 20.28 -2.15 1.41
N GLY A 18 21.39 -2.48 2.07
CA GLY A 18 21.99 -1.68 3.16
C GLY A 18 22.79 -0.47 2.67
N THR A 19 23.18 -0.43 1.38
CA THR A 19 23.93 0.71 0.81
C THR A 19 23.04 1.95 0.77
N PRO A 20 23.44 3.08 1.40
CA PRO A 20 22.56 4.24 1.58
C PRO A 20 21.97 4.80 0.29
N VAL A 21 22.78 4.96 -0.76
CA VAL A 21 22.33 5.53 -2.04
C VAL A 21 21.34 4.57 -2.72
N PHE A 22 21.67 3.27 -2.76
CA PHE A 22 20.78 2.26 -3.36
C PHE A 22 19.45 2.19 -2.62
N ALA A 23 19.47 2.17 -1.29
CA ALA A 23 18.26 2.13 -0.46
C ALA A 23 17.34 3.33 -0.72
N VAL A 24 17.91 4.55 -0.85
CA VAL A 24 17.14 5.76 -1.17
C VAL A 24 16.50 5.66 -2.55
N VAL A 25 17.26 5.29 -3.58
CA VAL A 25 16.75 5.17 -4.96
C VAL A 25 15.62 4.13 -5.01
N ILE A 26 15.82 2.98 -4.41
CA ILE A 26 14.81 1.90 -4.39
C ILE A 26 13.58 2.29 -3.56
N ALA A 27 13.75 3.02 -2.46
CA ALA A 27 12.61 3.53 -1.67
C ALA A 27 11.76 4.51 -2.47
N ILE A 28 12.39 5.42 -3.22
CA ILE A 28 11.71 6.36 -4.12
C ILE A 28 10.96 5.59 -5.22
N LEU A 29 11.62 4.63 -5.88
CA LEU A 29 10.99 3.81 -6.93
C LEU A 29 9.81 2.98 -6.38
N CYS A 30 9.95 2.37 -5.20
CA CYS A 30 8.88 1.61 -4.57
C CYS A 30 7.66 2.49 -4.26
N ASN A 31 7.88 3.67 -3.69
CA ASN A 31 6.79 4.62 -3.42
C ASN A 31 6.18 5.17 -4.71
N ALA A 32 6.97 5.39 -5.76
CA ALA A 32 6.48 5.79 -7.07
C ALA A 32 5.60 4.70 -7.70
N MET A 33 6.01 3.44 -7.61
CA MET A 33 5.19 2.28 -8.03
C MET A 33 3.86 2.25 -7.28
N TRP A 34 3.84 2.40 -5.96
CA TRP A 34 2.60 2.44 -5.19
C TRP A 34 1.75 3.67 -5.51
N GLY A 35 2.37 4.82 -5.75
CA GLY A 35 1.69 6.04 -6.18
C GLY A 35 0.98 5.89 -7.52
N SER A 36 1.50 5.05 -8.41
CA SER A 36 0.86 4.77 -9.68
C SER A 36 -0.38 3.87 -9.57
N ALA A 37 -0.55 3.14 -8.46
CA ALA A 37 -1.63 2.16 -8.34
C ALA A 37 -3.02 2.74 -8.56
N PHE A 38 -3.33 3.89 -7.96
CA PHE A 38 -4.65 4.52 -8.05
C PHE A 38 -5.06 4.85 -9.49
N PRO A 39 -4.25 5.62 -10.27
CA PRO A 39 -4.60 5.92 -11.66
C PRO A 39 -4.67 4.68 -12.55
N PHE A 40 -3.82 3.67 -12.34
CA PHE A 40 -3.89 2.41 -13.09
C PHE A 40 -5.11 1.57 -12.70
N ILE A 41 -5.55 1.54 -11.45
CA ILE A 41 -6.82 0.89 -11.05
C ILE A 41 -8.00 1.52 -11.80
N LYS A 42 -8.06 2.87 -11.88
CA LYS A 42 -9.10 3.56 -12.65
C LYS A 42 -9.01 3.25 -14.15
N MET A 43 -7.81 3.16 -14.69
CA MET A 43 -7.60 2.73 -16.07
C MET A 43 -8.07 1.28 -16.27
N GLY A 44 -7.78 0.39 -15.33
CA GLY A 44 -8.25 -1.00 -15.33
C GLY A 44 -9.78 -1.09 -15.39
N TYR A 45 -10.50 -0.29 -14.60
CA TYR A 45 -11.97 -0.26 -14.67
C TYR A 45 -12.47 0.06 -16.09
N ARG A 46 -11.86 1.03 -16.75
CA ARG A 46 -12.23 1.38 -18.15
C ARG A 46 -11.86 0.27 -19.13
N LEU A 47 -10.68 -0.33 -19.00
CA LEU A 47 -10.20 -1.37 -19.91
C LEU A 47 -11.00 -2.68 -19.81
N PHE A 48 -11.49 -3.00 -18.62
CA PHE A 48 -12.34 -4.17 -18.38
C PHE A 48 -13.84 -3.86 -18.46
N ALA A 49 -14.22 -2.63 -18.84
CA ALA A 49 -15.60 -2.15 -18.90
C ALA A 49 -16.36 -2.40 -17.57
N ILE A 50 -15.71 -2.08 -16.45
CA ILE A 50 -16.28 -2.13 -15.10
C ILE A 50 -16.87 -0.76 -14.78
N GLU A 51 -18.17 -0.70 -14.54
CA GLU A 51 -18.83 0.53 -14.09
C GLU A 51 -18.44 0.85 -12.64
N THR A 52 -18.30 2.13 -12.32
CA THR A 52 -17.94 2.58 -10.97
C THR A 52 -19.02 2.30 -9.92
N SER A 53 -20.24 2.00 -10.34
CA SER A 53 -21.37 1.55 -9.51
C SER A 53 -21.38 0.03 -9.28
N ASP A 54 -20.65 -0.74 -10.10
CA ASP A 54 -20.61 -2.21 -10.02
C ASP A 54 -19.54 -2.69 -9.01
N THR A 55 -19.91 -2.61 -7.73
CA THR A 55 -19.05 -3.07 -6.64
C THR A 55 -18.65 -4.54 -6.79
N ALA A 56 -19.52 -5.39 -7.32
CA ALA A 56 -19.27 -6.81 -7.48
C ALA A 56 -18.08 -7.06 -8.44
N SER A 57 -18.11 -6.44 -9.63
CA SER A 57 -17.02 -6.54 -10.61
C SER A 57 -15.73 -5.86 -10.14
N ILE A 58 -15.83 -4.76 -9.38
CA ILE A 58 -14.70 -4.10 -8.73
C ILE A 58 -14.00 -5.06 -7.77
N LEU A 59 -14.74 -5.80 -6.95
CA LEU A 59 -14.18 -6.79 -6.02
C LEU A 59 -13.53 -7.97 -6.76
N CYS A 60 -14.13 -8.44 -7.86
CA CYS A 60 -13.51 -9.46 -8.72
C CYS A 60 -12.17 -9.00 -9.28
N PHE A 61 -12.11 -7.78 -9.83
CA PHE A 61 -10.86 -7.19 -10.36
C PHE A 61 -9.79 -7.09 -9.28
N ALA A 62 -10.13 -6.58 -8.09
CA ALA A 62 -9.22 -6.49 -6.95
C ALA A 62 -8.73 -7.88 -6.51
N GLY A 63 -9.64 -8.85 -6.39
CA GLY A 63 -9.31 -10.21 -5.98
C GLY A 63 -8.33 -10.89 -6.94
N ILE A 64 -8.57 -10.83 -8.24
CA ILE A 64 -7.66 -11.38 -9.27
C ILE A 64 -6.28 -10.72 -9.16
N ARG A 65 -6.22 -9.38 -9.04
CA ARG A 65 -4.97 -8.65 -8.89
C ARG A 65 -4.14 -9.16 -7.70
N PHE A 66 -4.77 -9.31 -6.52
CA PHE A 66 -4.04 -9.74 -5.32
C PHE A 66 -3.61 -11.19 -5.38
N MET A 67 -4.42 -12.07 -5.96
CA MET A 67 -4.04 -13.47 -6.19
C MET A 67 -2.84 -13.55 -7.13
N LEU A 68 -2.84 -12.83 -8.25
CA LEU A 68 -1.69 -12.75 -9.15
C LEU A 68 -0.45 -12.16 -8.44
N GLY A 69 -0.63 -11.08 -7.66
CA GLY A 69 0.43 -10.49 -6.86
C GLY A 69 1.02 -11.46 -5.84
N SER A 70 0.20 -12.30 -5.21
CA SER A 70 0.67 -13.33 -4.28
C SER A 70 1.58 -14.37 -4.96
N LEU A 71 1.28 -14.77 -6.20
CA LEU A 71 2.13 -15.67 -6.97
C LEU A 71 3.48 -15.02 -7.29
N LEU A 72 3.50 -13.70 -7.55
CA LEU A 72 4.75 -12.97 -7.74
C LEU A 72 5.59 -12.89 -6.46
N VAL A 73 4.96 -12.87 -5.27
CA VAL A 73 5.69 -12.98 -3.99
C VAL A 73 6.38 -14.33 -3.88
N LEU A 74 5.71 -15.44 -4.27
CA LEU A 74 6.35 -16.77 -4.30
C LEU A 74 7.50 -16.82 -5.31
N ALA A 75 7.30 -16.28 -6.51
CA ALA A 75 8.36 -16.17 -7.50
C ALA A 75 9.54 -15.35 -6.97
N GLY A 76 9.27 -14.24 -6.29
CA GLY A 76 10.27 -13.40 -5.62
C GLY A 76 11.08 -14.18 -4.57
N SER A 77 10.44 -14.99 -3.75
CA SER A 77 11.12 -15.86 -2.77
C SER A 77 12.07 -16.85 -3.47
N VAL A 78 11.62 -17.52 -4.54
CA VAL A 78 12.49 -18.44 -5.30
C VAL A 78 13.66 -17.70 -5.94
N VAL A 79 13.44 -16.51 -6.49
CA VAL A 79 14.48 -15.68 -7.12
C VAL A 79 15.49 -15.19 -6.08
N LEU A 80 15.03 -14.71 -4.91
CA LEU A 80 15.88 -14.08 -3.91
C LEU A 80 16.51 -15.09 -2.94
N GLU A 81 15.73 -16.07 -2.49
CA GLU A 81 16.19 -17.05 -1.48
C GLU A 81 16.52 -18.42 -2.07
N GLY A 82 16.18 -18.67 -3.33
CA GLY A 82 16.42 -19.97 -3.99
C GLY A 82 15.48 -21.09 -3.55
N LYS A 83 14.42 -20.78 -2.80
CA LYS A 83 13.46 -21.75 -2.26
C LYS A 83 12.06 -21.12 -2.14
N LEU A 84 11.03 -21.95 -2.11
CA LEU A 84 9.70 -21.52 -1.71
C LEU A 84 9.65 -21.27 -0.20
N PRO A 85 8.86 -20.26 0.26
CA PRO A 85 8.75 -19.99 1.67
C PRO A 85 8.04 -21.13 2.40
N ALA A 86 8.50 -21.44 3.61
CA ALA A 86 7.84 -22.43 4.46
C ALA A 86 6.52 -21.87 4.99
N LEU A 87 5.40 -22.46 4.59
CA LEU A 87 4.10 -22.06 5.11
C LEU A 87 3.96 -22.40 6.59
N PRO A 88 3.52 -21.46 7.44
CA PRO A 88 3.29 -21.71 8.83
C PRO A 88 2.16 -22.72 9.04
N ARG A 89 2.08 -23.32 10.23
CA ARG A 89 1.07 -24.32 10.59
C ARG A 89 0.28 -23.89 11.82
N GLY A 90 -0.86 -24.53 12.04
CA GLY A 90 -1.68 -24.35 13.24
C GLY A 90 -2.12 -22.91 13.44
N LYS A 91 -1.94 -22.39 14.64
CA LYS A 91 -2.39 -21.04 15.04
C LYS A 91 -1.77 -19.92 14.19
N VAL A 92 -0.47 -20.04 13.85
CA VAL A 92 0.21 -19.02 13.06
C VAL A 92 -0.34 -18.95 11.63
N PHE A 93 -0.69 -20.10 11.03
CA PHE A 93 -1.38 -20.13 9.73
C PHE A 93 -2.73 -19.42 9.80
N ALA A 94 -3.52 -19.70 10.84
CA ALA A 94 -4.81 -19.03 11.05
C ALA A 94 -4.64 -17.51 11.27
N GLU A 95 -3.62 -17.07 12.01
CA GLU A 95 -3.29 -15.65 12.17
C GLU A 95 -2.93 -14.99 10.84
N CYS A 96 -2.18 -15.65 9.95
CA CYS A 96 -1.87 -15.15 8.60
C CYS A 96 -3.13 -15.02 7.74
N CYS A 97 -4.01 -16.02 7.77
CA CYS A 97 -5.27 -15.99 7.03
C CYS A 97 -6.20 -14.87 7.54
N ALA A 98 -6.34 -14.72 8.85
CA ALA A 98 -7.13 -13.66 9.46
C ALA A 98 -6.56 -12.27 9.13
N LEU A 99 -5.23 -12.12 9.13
CA LEU A 99 -4.57 -10.90 8.68
C LEU A 99 -4.90 -10.60 7.20
N GLY A 100 -4.91 -11.61 6.33
CA GLY A 100 -5.31 -11.46 4.93
C GLY A 100 -6.75 -10.99 4.76
N LEU A 101 -7.67 -11.56 5.54
CA LEU A 101 -9.08 -11.13 5.55
C LEU A 101 -9.23 -9.68 6.06
N TRP A 102 -8.45 -9.28 7.05
CA TRP A 102 -8.49 -7.92 7.57
C TRP A 102 -7.79 -6.93 6.63
N GLN A 103 -6.50 -7.14 6.36
CA GLN A 103 -5.65 -6.18 5.66
C GLN A 103 -5.85 -6.18 4.15
N THR A 104 -6.15 -7.32 3.53
CA THR A 104 -6.35 -7.37 2.07
C THR A 104 -7.84 -7.40 1.72
N CYS A 105 -8.67 -8.25 2.34
CA CYS A 105 -10.08 -8.29 1.96
C CYS A 105 -10.83 -7.05 2.46
N ALA A 106 -10.92 -6.82 3.77
CA ALA A 106 -11.73 -5.73 4.31
C ALA A 106 -11.21 -4.35 3.89
N GLN A 107 -9.90 -4.10 4.04
CA GLN A 107 -9.31 -2.82 3.64
C GLN A 107 -9.54 -2.50 2.17
N TYR A 108 -9.24 -3.45 1.28
CA TYR A 108 -9.32 -3.17 -0.15
C TYR A 108 -10.73 -3.20 -0.70
N ALA A 109 -11.70 -3.85 -0.03
CA ALA A 109 -13.11 -3.68 -0.37
C ALA A 109 -13.52 -2.19 -0.27
N PHE A 110 -13.15 -1.51 0.81
CA PHE A 110 -13.40 -0.07 0.96
C PHE A 110 -12.52 0.79 0.06
N TYR A 111 -11.23 0.46 -0.05
CA TYR A 111 -10.28 1.21 -0.88
C TYR A 111 -10.70 1.24 -2.35
N TYR A 112 -11.03 0.10 -2.94
CA TYR A 112 -11.42 0.02 -4.36
C TYR A 112 -12.78 0.68 -4.62
N SER A 113 -13.72 0.55 -3.68
CA SER A 113 -14.98 1.30 -3.74
C SER A 113 -14.73 2.82 -3.70
N ALA A 114 -13.78 3.29 -2.88
CA ALA A 114 -13.39 4.68 -2.84
C ALA A 114 -12.71 5.13 -4.15
N VAL A 115 -11.82 4.30 -4.73
CA VAL A 115 -11.17 4.58 -6.03
C VAL A 115 -12.19 4.80 -7.14
N ALA A 116 -13.29 4.04 -7.13
CA ALA A 116 -14.37 4.19 -8.10
C ALA A 116 -15.10 5.53 -7.99
N LEU A 117 -15.20 6.08 -6.77
CA LEU A 117 -16.04 7.24 -6.44
C LEU A 117 -15.25 8.56 -6.28
N LEU A 118 -13.93 8.51 -6.15
CA LEU A 118 -13.08 9.68 -5.95
C LEU A 118 -12.27 9.99 -7.21
N THR A 119 -11.85 11.25 -7.38
CA THR A 119 -10.79 11.58 -8.34
C THR A 119 -9.47 10.98 -7.87
N GLY A 120 -8.59 10.64 -8.81
CA GLY A 120 -7.31 10.01 -8.48
C GLY A 120 -6.44 10.91 -7.59
N ALA A 121 -6.34 12.19 -7.93
CA ALA A 121 -5.60 13.17 -7.15
C ALA A 121 -6.12 13.27 -5.71
N PHE A 122 -7.43 13.42 -5.53
CA PHE A 122 -8.05 13.56 -4.21
C PHE A 122 -7.99 12.27 -3.41
N GLY A 123 -8.24 11.12 -4.05
CA GLY A 123 -8.12 9.80 -3.42
C GLY A 123 -6.71 9.52 -2.90
N GLY A 124 -5.66 9.91 -3.66
CA GLY A 124 -4.27 9.78 -3.23
C GLY A 124 -3.92 10.68 -2.05
N ILE A 125 -4.44 11.91 -2.01
CA ILE A 125 -4.29 12.82 -0.86
C ILE A 125 -4.97 12.21 0.39
N LEU A 126 -6.20 11.72 0.25
CA LEU A 126 -6.91 11.05 1.35
C LEU A 126 -6.18 9.79 1.84
N ASN A 127 -5.66 8.98 0.92
CA ASN A 127 -4.91 7.78 1.27
C ASN A 127 -3.65 8.10 2.08
N SER A 128 -3.06 9.28 1.90
CA SER A 128 -1.87 9.71 2.66
C SER A 128 -2.14 9.88 4.17
N THR A 129 -3.40 9.97 4.59
CA THR A 129 -3.81 9.98 6.02
C THR A 129 -3.30 8.76 6.77
N GLN A 130 -3.06 7.62 6.10
CA GLN A 130 -2.48 6.43 6.72
C GLN A 130 -1.14 6.71 7.43
N SER A 131 -0.31 7.61 6.88
CA SER A 131 0.98 7.98 7.47
C SER A 131 0.80 8.70 8.81
N PHE A 132 -0.19 9.56 8.91
CA PHE A 132 -0.49 10.33 10.13
C PHE A 132 -1.22 9.48 11.17
N LEU A 133 -2.18 8.67 10.73
CA LEU A 133 -2.85 7.69 11.59
C LEU A 133 -1.85 6.68 12.17
N GLY A 134 -0.85 6.26 11.38
CA GLY A 134 0.21 5.37 11.83
C GLY A 134 0.97 5.93 13.02
N VAL A 135 1.30 7.23 13.00
CA VAL A 135 1.99 7.90 14.11
C VAL A 135 1.10 8.05 15.33
N ILE A 136 -0.17 8.41 15.11
CA ILE A 136 -1.15 8.55 16.19
C ILE A 136 -1.36 7.20 16.89
N PHE A 137 -1.60 6.14 16.11
CA PHE A 137 -1.82 4.80 16.69
C PHE A 137 -0.56 4.23 17.31
N ALA A 138 0.63 4.50 16.75
CA ALA A 138 1.88 4.07 17.35
C ALA A 138 2.06 4.67 18.74
N HIS A 139 1.71 5.92 18.95
CA HIS A 139 1.73 6.56 20.27
C HIS A 139 0.86 5.82 21.29
N PHE A 140 -0.37 5.47 20.91
CA PHE A 140 -1.29 4.78 21.81
C PHE A 140 -0.95 3.29 22.03
N LEU A 141 -0.40 2.63 20.99
CA LEU A 141 -0.11 1.19 21.06
C LEU A 141 1.26 0.88 21.68
N TYR A 142 2.25 1.75 21.49
CA TYR A 142 3.63 1.52 21.92
C TYR A 142 4.07 2.46 23.05
N GLY A 143 3.25 3.44 23.43
CA GLY A 143 3.51 4.35 24.54
C GLY A 143 4.86 5.04 24.43
N ASP A 144 5.71 4.85 25.47
CA ASP A 144 7.02 5.51 25.53
C ASP A 144 8.00 5.10 24.42
N ALA A 145 7.83 3.94 23.80
CA ALA A 145 8.67 3.47 22.71
C ALA A 145 8.48 4.26 21.41
N ASP A 146 7.29 4.86 21.20
CA ASP A 146 7.00 5.69 20.02
C ASP A 146 6.11 6.90 20.37
N ARG A 147 6.59 7.73 21.32
CA ARG A 147 5.87 8.91 21.78
C ARG A 147 5.63 9.94 20.70
N MET A 148 4.50 10.63 20.82
CA MET A 148 4.20 11.83 20.03
C MET A 148 5.18 12.95 20.41
N THR A 149 6.03 13.35 19.48
CA THR A 149 6.91 14.52 19.63
C THR A 149 6.23 15.77 19.05
N PRO A 150 6.63 16.99 19.43
CA PRO A 150 6.10 18.21 18.81
C PRO A 150 6.22 18.23 17.28
N ALA A 151 7.32 17.69 16.73
CA ALA A 151 7.50 17.59 15.27
C ALA A 151 6.50 16.60 14.64
N LYS A 152 6.26 15.44 15.27
CA LYS A 152 5.24 14.48 14.81
C LYS A 152 3.84 15.09 14.89
N ALA A 153 3.51 15.77 16.00
CA ALA A 153 2.22 16.45 16.16
C ALA A 153 2.00 17.52 15.09
N LEU A 154 3.00 18.39 14.86
CA LEU A 154 2.95 19.40 13.81
C LEU A 154 2.79 18.78 12.42
N GLY A 155 3.53 17.70 12.14
CA GLY A 155 3.42 16.97 10.88
C GLY A 155 2.03 16.39 10.65
N CYS A 156 1.41 15.81 11.69
CA CYS A 156 0.02 15.34 11.62
C CYS A 156 -0.97 16.47 11.37
N VAL A 157 -0.84 17.61 12.09
CA VAL A 157 -1.71 18.78 11.90
C VAL A 157 -1.60 19.31 10.48
N LEU A 158 -0.39 19.49 9.95
CA LEU A 158 -0.18 19.95 8.57
C LEU A 158 -0.71 18.96 7.54
N GLY A 159 -0.51 17.66 7.76
CA GLY A 159 -1.02 16.63 6.87
C GLY A 159 -2.55 16.58 6.83
N PHE A 160 -3.22 16.62 7.98
CA PHE A 160 -4.68 16.70 8.04
C PHE A 160 -5.21 18.02 7.48
N ALA A 161 -4.54 19.16 7.73
CA ALA A 161 -4.88 20.43 7.09
C ALA A 161 -4.79 20.33 5.56
N GLY A 162 -3.77 19.66 5.03
CA GLY A 162 -3.64 19.37 3.60
C GLY A 162 -4.83 18.57 3.06
N VAL A 163 -5.25 17.51 3.78
CA VAL A 163 -6.44 16.74 3.41
C VAL A 163 -7.69 17.63 3.38
N LEU A 164 -7.88 18.49 4.39
CA LEU A 164 -9.01 19.43 4.44
C LEU A 164 -8.96 20.42 3.28
N VAL A 165 -7.80 21.00 2.97
CA VAL A 165 -7.65 21.90 1.80
C VAL A 165 -8.03 21.17 0.50
N GLY A 166 -7.65 19.89 0.35
CA GLY A 166 -8.04 19.08 -0.80
C GLY A 166 -9.55 18.84 -0.93
N THR A 167 -10.31 18.97 0.18
CA THR A 167 -11.78 18.83 0.16
C THR A 167 -12.50 20.11 -0.25
N ILE A 168 -11.86 21.28 -0.10
CA ILE A 168 -12.47 22.59 -0.39
C ILE A 168 -12.75 22.73 -1.89
N GLY A 169 -13.99 23.08 -2.25
CA GLY A 169 -14.39 23.30 -3.64
C GLY A 169 -14.44 22.03 -4.50
N ASN A 170 -14.42 20.86 -3.89
CA ASN A 170 -14.46 19.58 -4.61
C ASN A 170 -15.91 19.14 -4.92
N HIS A 171 -16.76 20.12 -5.39
CA HIS A 171 -18.17 19.89 -5.75
C HIS A 171 -18.40 18.88 -6.89
N GLY A 172 -17.33 18.31 -7.48
CA GLY A 172 -17.40 17.30 -8.54
C GLY A 172 -16.41 16.13 -8.36
N GLY A 173 -15.67 16.05 -7.26
CA GLY A 173 -14.54 15.12 -7.11
C GLY A 173 -14.71 13.95 -6.16
N GLY A 174 -15.87 13.79 -5.51
CA GLY A 174 -16.05 12.62 -4.65
C GLY A 174 -17.37 12.59 -3.89
N SER A 175 -17.94 11.41 -3.78
CA SER A 175 -19.10 11.19 -2.91
C SER A 175 -18.65 11.14 -1.44
N ALA A 176 -19.54 11.55 -0.53
CA ALA A 176 -19.29 11.42 0.91
C ALA A 176 -18.98 9.98 1.32
N PHE A 177 -19.62 9.00 0.67
CA PHE A 177 -19.32 7.59 0.89
C PHE A 177 -17.90 7.24 0.41
N GLY A 178 -17.43 7.77 -0.72
CA GLY A 178 -16.07 7.56 -1.20
C GLY A 178 -15.01 8.09 -0.22
N ILE A 179 -15.23 9.27 0.36
CA ILE A 179 -14.36 9.84 1.40
C ILE A 179 -14.35 8.94 2.64
N PHE A 180 -15.54 8.56 3.14
CA PHE A 180 -15.67 7.66 4.28
C PHE A 180 -14.98 6.32 4.02
N ALA A 181 -15.21 5.69 2.87
CA ALA A 181 -14.62 4.42 2.51
C ALA A 181 -13.07 4.50 2.45
N MET A 182 -12.51 5.57 1.89
CA MET A 182 -11.06 5.77 1.86
C MET A 182 -10.48 5.93 3.27
N LEU A 183 -11.10 6.76 4.11
CA LEU A 183 -10.65 6.95 5.49
C LEU A 183 -10.76 5.65 6.30
N LEU A 184 -11.83 4.89 6.13
CA LEU A 184 -11.99 3.59 6.79
C LEU A 184 -10.93 2.60 6.31
N ALA A 185 -10.64 2.55 5.00
CA ALA A 185 -9.57 1.73 4.46
C ALA A 185 -8.19 2.08 5.07
N THR A 186 -7.90 3.38 5.25
CA THR A 186 -6.63 3.81 5.87
C THR A 186 -6.55 3.43 7.35
N VAL A 187 -7.67 3.48 8.09
CA VAL A 187 -7.74 3.01 9.50
C VAL A 187 -7.49 1.51 9.57
N ILE A 188 -8.19 0.71 8.75
CA ILE A 188 -8.03 -0.76 8.71
C ILE A 188 -6.58 -1.14 8.40
N PHE A 189 -5.98 -0.48 7.40
CA PHE A 189 -4.57 -0.69 7.04
C PHE A 189 -3.62 -0.38 8.19
N THR A 190 -3.82 0.76 8.83
CA THR A 190 -2.94 1.22 9.90
C THR A 190 -3.00 0.29 11.11
N LEU A 191 -4.19 -0.19 11.47
CA LEU A 191 -4.38 -1.15 12.56
C LEU A 191 -3.80 -2.54 12.24
N ALA A 192 -3.72 -2.92 10.96
CA ALA A 192 -3.08 -4.15 10.54
C ALA A 192 -1.56 -4.15 10.73
N GLY A 193 -0.90 -2.99 10.73
CA GLY A 193 0.56 -2.85 10.82
C GLY A 193 1.18 -3.56 12.03
N PRO A 194 0.76 -3.28 13.27
CA PRO A 194 1.23 -3.97 14.48
C PRO A 194 0.98 -5.48 14.45
N TRP A 195 -0.17 -5.90 13.95
CA TRP A 195 -0.50 -7.30 13.80
C TRP A 195 0.40 -8.00 12.79
N ASN A 196 0.61 -7.39 11.63
CA ASN A 196 1.54 -7.88 10.62
C ASN A 196 2.97 -8.04 11.19
N LYS A 197 3.47 -7.03 11.92
CA LYS A 197 4.77 -7.09 12.61
C LYS A 197 4.83 -8.26 13.61
N SER A 198 3.76 -8.55 14.32
CA SER A 198 3.68 -9.68 15.26
C SER A 198 3.75 -11.03 14.54
N VAL A 199 3.02 -11.19 13.44
CA VAL A 199 2.94 -12.44 12.68
C VAL A 199 4.25 -12.71 11.94
N THR A 200 4.88 -11.69 11.35
CA THR A 200 6.17 -11.82 10.65
C THR A 200 7.34 -12.19 11.57
N LYS A 201 7.21 -11.97 12.89
CA LYS A 201 8.18 -12.50 13.86
C LYS A 201 8.04 -14.00 14.10
N LYS A 202 6.91 -14.62 13.76
CA LYS A 202 6.58 -16.03 14.03
C LYS A 202 6.70 -16.90 12.77
N ALA A 203 6.76 -16.31 11.58
CA ALA A 203 6.78 -17.03 10.31
C ALA A 203 7.62 -16.30 9.27
N ASP A 204 7.99 -17.02 8.22
CA ASP A 204 8.68 -16.47 7.06
C ASP A 204 7.90 -15.30 6.44
N SER A 205 8.57 -14.16 6.21
CA SER A 205 7.92 -12.93 5.72
C SER A 205 7.28 -13.09 4.34
N PHE A 206 7.89 -13.91 3.45
CA PHE A 206 7.28 -14.22 2.15
C PHE A 206 6.03 -15.08 2.30
N ALA A 207 6.04 -16.05 3.25
CA ALA A 207 4.85 -16.85 3.53
C ALA A 207 3.71 -16.00 4.09
N VAL A 208 4.01 -15.10 5.02
CA VAL A 208 3.00 -14.16 5.57
C VAL A 208 2.43 -13.27 4.47
N CYS A 209 3.29 -12.68 3.63
CA CYS A 209 2.87 -11.82 2.54
C CYS A 209 2.04 -12.60 1.49
N PHE A 210 2.48 -13.80 1.12
CA PHE A 210 1.74 -14.68 0.21
C PHE A 210 0.35 -14.99 0.75
N LEU A 211 0.25 -15.48 1.99
CA LEU A 211 -1.04 -15.85 2.60
C LEU A 211 -1.94 -14.63 2.75
N ASN A 212 -1.40 -13.47 3.14
CA ASN A 212 -2.14 -12.24 3.25
C ASN A 212 -2.80 -11.86 1.91
N LEU A 213 -2.01 -11.79 0.84
CA LEU A 213 -2.52 -11.40 -0.49
C LEU A 213 -3.40 -12.48 -1.11
N PHE A 214 -3.04 -13.78 -0.96
CA PHE A 214 -3.80 -14.87 -1.56
C PHE A 214 -5.16 -15.06 -0.89
N VAL A 215 -5.19 -15.18 0.44
CA VAL A 215 -6.43 -15.39 1.18
C VAL A 215 -7.35 -14.17 1.08
N GLY A 216 -6.79 -12.96 1.26
CA GLY A 216 -7.57 -11.73 1.12
C GLY A 216 -8.06 -11.50 -0.31
N GLY A 217 -7.22 -11.78 -1.31
CA GLY A 217 -7.59 -11.69 -2.73
C GLY A 217 -8.64 -12.73 -3.13
N ALA A 218 -8.48 -13.98 -2.67
CA ALA A 218 -9.47 -15.02 -2.89
C ALA A 218 -10.83 -14.68 -2.25
N ALA A 219 -10.83 -14.14 -1.03
CA ALA A 219 -12.05 -13.69 -0.37
C ALA A 219 -12.75 -12.57 -1.16
N LEU A 220 -12.00 -11.55 -1.63
CA LEU A 220 -12.54 -10.48 -2.49
C LEU A 220 -13.16 -11.05 -3.77
N LEU A 221 -12.45 -11.97 -4.44
CA LEU A 221 -12.94 -12.62 -5.66
C LEU A 221 -14.20 -13.42 -5.40
N LEU A 222 -14.24 -14.23 -4.35
CA LEU A 222 -15.41 -15.04 -4.00
C LEU A 222 -16.62 -14.17 -3.64
N ILE A 223 -16.42 -13.10 -2.88
CA ILE A 223 -17.49 -12.13 -2.56
C ILE A 223 -18.00 -11.49 -3.85
N GLY A 224 -17.09 -10.98 -4.69
CA GLY A 224 -17.46 -10.37 -5.96
C GLY A 224 -18.24 -11.31 -6.87
N LEU A 225 -17.79 -12.56 -7.03
CA LEU A 225 -18.49 -13.57 -7.82
C LEU A 225 -19.86 -13.93 -7.23
N ALA A 226 -19.97 -14.08 -5.90
CA ALA A 226 -21.23 -14.35 -5.21
C ALA A 226 -22.25 -13.21 -5.40
N MET A 227 -21.77 -11.97 -5.56
CA MET A 227 -22.60 -10.81 -5.88
C MET A 227 -22.91 -10.68 -7.38
N GLY A 228 -22.49 -11.63 -8.23
CA GLY A 228 -22.72 -11.59 -9.69
C GLY A 228 -21.68 -10.78 -10.47
N GLY A 229 -20.58 -10.42 -9.85
CA GLY A 229 -19.49 -9.66 -10.47
C GLY A 229 -18.79 -10.45 -11.59
N ARG A 230 -18.34 -9.72 -12.60
CA ARG A 230 -17.62 -10.28 -13.77
C ARG A 230 -16.75 -9.22 -14.41
N LEU A 231 -15.69 -9.64 -15.09
CA LEU A 231 -14.95 -8.76 -15.98
C LEU A 231 -15.74 -8.63 -17.29
N GLY A 232 -16.18 -7.42 -17.62
CA GLY A 232 -17.06 -7.19 -18.77
C GLY A 232 -16.35 -7.40 -20.12
N ARG A 233 -15.07 -6.99 -20.22
CA ARG A 233 -14.26 -7.10 -21.44
C ARG A 233 -12.82 -7.47 -21.08
N VAL A 234 -12.28 -8.47 -21.75
CA VAL A 234 -10.87 -8.84 -21.60
C VAL A 234 -10.12 -8.42 -22.87
N THR A 235 -9.15 -7.51 -22.71
CA THR A 235 -8.32 -7.02 -23.82
C THR A 235 -6.85 -7.19 -23.47
N PRO A 236 -5.93 -7.25 -24.45
CA PRO A 236 -4.49 -7.31 -24.19
C PRO A 236 -4.01 -6.13 -23.31
N ALA A 237 -4.54 -4.92 -23.55
CA ALA A 237 -4.23 -3.74 -22.73
C ALA A 237 -4.72 -3.89 -21.28
N GLY A 238 -5.94 -4.42 -21.09
CA GLY A 238 -6.48 -4.71 -19.74
C GLY A 238 -5.66 -5.75 -19.01
N VAL A 239 -5.26 -6.82 -19.69
CA VAL A 239 -4.39 -7.85 -19.11
C VAL A 239 -3.03 -7.26 -18.72
N ALA A 240 -2.43 -6.43 -19.57
CA ALA A 240 -1.16 -5.76 -19.28
C ALA A 240 -1.27 -4.84 -18.06
N ASP A 241 -2.35 -4.05 -17.94
CA ASP A 241 -2.65 -3.21 -16.78
C ASP A 241 -2.78 -4.04 -15.50
N LEU A 242 -3.56 -5.13 -15.56
CA LEU A 242 -3.75 -6.02 -14.42
C LEU A 242 -2.45 -6.70 -13.97
N LEU A 243 -1.61 -7.15 -14.92
CA LEU A 243 -0.30 -7.71 -14.63
C LEU A 243 0.65 -6.66 -14.02
N TYR A 244 0.62 -5.43 -14.53
CA TYR A 244 1.36 -4.33 -13.92
C TYR A 244 0.91 -4.06 -12.49
N LEU A 245 -0.39 -4.00 -12.25
CA LEU A 245 -0.96 -3.81 -10.92
C LEU A 245 -0.62 -4.98 -9.97
N ALA A 246 -0.60 -6.22 -10.46
CA ALA A 246 -0.15 -7.38 -9.70
C ALA A 246 1.35 -7.29 -9.38
N PHE A 247 2.16 -6.86 -10.35
CA PHE A 247 3.59 -6.67 -10.18
C PHE A 247 3.92 -5.63 -9.11
N ILE A 248 3.32 -4.44 -9.15
CA ILE A 248 3.56 -3.41 -8.12
C ILE A 248 3.11 -3.85 -6.74
N CYS A 249 2.10 -4.71 -6.66
CA CYS A 249 1.67 -5.32 -5.41
C CYS A 249 2.74 -6.32 -4.91
N GLY A 250 3.03 -7.37 -5.66
CA GLY A 250 3.95 -8.44 -5.24
C GLY A 250 5.39 -7.95 -5.08
N ALA A 251 5.94 -7.26 -6.09
CA ALA A 251 7.31 -6.74 -6.05
C ALA A 251 7.47 -5.63 -5.00
N GLY A 252 6.47 -4.74 -4.88
CA GLY A 252 6.49 -3.65 -3.90
C GLY A 252 6.60 -4.16 -2.46
N TYR A 253 5.84 -5.19 -2.09
CA TYR A 253 5.93 -5.81 -0.76
C TYR A 253 7.30 -6.45 -0.52
N VAL A 254 7.84 -7.17 -1.50
CA VAL A 254 9.17 -7.80 -1.39
C VAL A 254 10.28 -6.76 -1.24
N ILE A 255 10.28 -5.75 -2.12
CA ILE A 255 11.25 -4.65 -2.08
C ILE A 255 11.18 -3.91 -0.75
N TRP A 256 9.97 -3.58 -0.28
CA TRP A 256 9.77 -2.88 0.97
C TRP A 256 10.25 -3.70 2.18
N ALA A 257 9.99 -5.00 2.19
CA ALA A 257 10.48 -5.89 3.25
C ALA A 257 12.02 -5.91 3.31
N LEU A 258 12.70 -5.96 2.15
CA LEU A 258 14.17 -5.89 2.08
C LEU A 258 14.71 -4.53 2.53
N LEU A 259 14.05 -3.44 2.16
CA LEU A 259 14.41 -2.10 2.62
C LEU A 259 14.29 -1.98 4.14
N MET A 260 13.18 -2.44 4.72
CA MET A 260 12.93 -2.38 6.17
C MET A 260 13.85 -3.30 6.97
N LYS A 261 14.25 -4.43 6.40
CA LYS A 261 15.22 -5.36 7.03
C LYS A 261 16.61 -4.70 7.19
N ASN A 262 17.05 -3.94 6.20
CA ASN A 262 18.43 -3.49 6.07
C ASN A 262 18.64 -2.00 6.38
N ASN A 263 17.57 -1.25 6.72
CA ASN A 263 17.65 0.19 6.98
C ASN A 263 16.78 0.61 8.17
N PRO A 264 17.16 1.69 8.87
CA PRO A 264 16.27 2.30 9.85
C PRO A 264 14.95 2.75 9.19
N VAL A 265 13.82 2.42 9.83
CA VAL A 265 12.48 2.75 9.32
C VAL A 265 12.32 4.23 9.00
N SER A 266 12.80 5.12 9.87
CA SER A 266 12.73 6.57 9.69
C SER A 266 13.45 7.06 8.43
N ARG A 267 14.55 6.39 8.01
CA ARG A 267 15.29 6.75 6.78
C ARG A 267 14.47 6.45 5.53
N ILE A 268 13.72 5.36 5.52
CA ILE A 268 12.99 4.88 4.35
C ILE A 268 11.59 5.47 4.27
N ALA A 269 10.90 5.56 5.40
CA ALA A 269 9.52 6.04 5.47
C ALA A 269 9.38 7.52 5.07
N ILE A 270 10.46 8.31 5.19
CA ILE A 270 10.45 9.73 4.76
C ILE A 270 10.09 9.87 3.27
N PHE A 271 10.45 8.88 2.43
CA PHE A 271 10.15 8.90 1.00
C PHE A 271 8.68 8.57 0.69
N GLY A 272 7.85 8.29 1.69
CA GLY A 272 6.41 8.10 1.52
C GLY A 272 5.70 9.28 0.85
N PHE A 273 6.27 10.50 0.90
CA PHE A 273 5.72 11.66 0.19
C PHE A 273 5.74 11.53 -1.34
N VAL A 274 6.60 10.66 -1.89
CA VAL A 274 6.66 10.39 -3.34
C VAL A 274 5.34 9.78 -3.84
N ASN A 275 4.69 8.97 -3.02
CA ASN A 275 3.44 8.29 -3.39
C ASN A 275 2.32 9.27 -3.81
N PRO A 276 1.88 10.25 -2.98
CA PRO A 276 0.85 11.20 -3.40
C PRO A 276 1.30 12.10 -4.55
N VAL A 277 2.58 12.44 -4.66
CA VAL A 277 3.10 13.24 -5.78
C VAL A 277 2.92 12.51 -7.11
N VAL A 278 3.40 11.27 -7.18
CA VAL A 278 3.27 10.42 -8.38
C VAL A 278 1.81 10.14 -8.70
N ASN A 279 0.99 9.91 -7.68
CA ASN A 279 -0.45 9.68 -7.85
C ASN A 279 -1.13 10.88 -8.54
N VAL A 280 -0.93 12.10 -8.04
CA VAL A 280 -1.53 13.31 -8.61
C VAL A 280 -1.08 13.51 -10.05
N PHE A 281 0.23 13.37 -10.31
CA PHE A 281 0.80 13.55 -11.64
C PHE A 281 0.25 12.51 -12.64
N LEU A 282 0.27 11.23 -12.29
CA LEU A 282 -0.21 10.17 -13.18
C LEU A 282 -1.74 10.19 -13.33
N SER A 283 -2.50 10.61 -12.32
CA SER A 283 -3.94 10.79 -12.45
C SER A 283 -4.30 11.87 -13.48
N ALA A 284 -3.53 12.95 -13.51
CA ALA A 284 -3.70 13.97 -14.54
C ALA A 284 -3.36 13.42 -15.94
N LEU A 285 -2.24 12.72 -16.07
CA LEU A 285 -1.77 12.20 -17.35
C LEU A 285 -2.66 11.08 -17.91
N LEU A 286 -3.04 10.09 -17.09
CA LEU A 286 -3.73 8.88 -17.54
C LEU A 286 -5.26 9.00 -17.49
N ASN A 287 -5.79 9.80 -16.59
CA ASN A 287 -7.22 9.93 -16.36
C ASN A 287 -7.79 11.27 -16.84
N GLY A 288 -6.95 12.18 -17.38
CA GLY A 288 -7.38 13.50 -17.84
C GLY A 288 -7.85 14.41 -16.72
N GLU A 289 -7.40 14.16 -15.48
CA GLU A 289 -7.76 14.99 -14.33
C GLU A 289 -6.97 16.31 -14.38
N PRO A 290 -7.57 17.44 -13.96
CA PRO A 290 -6.89 18.73 -13.98
C PRO A 290 -5.68 18.73 -13.02
N LEU A 291 -4.47 18.91 -13.56
CA LEU A 291 -3.22 18.90 -12.79
C LEU A 291 -3.15 20.10 -11.83
N PHE A 292 -3.56 21.28 -12.30
CA PHE A 292 -3.40 22.54 -11.59
C PHE A 292 -4.71 23.05 -10.97
N ARG A 293 -5.28 22.28 -10.04
CA ARG A 293 -6.22 22.87 -9.09
C ARG A 293 -5.43 23.34 -7.88
N TRP A 294 -5.54 24.63 -7.53
CA TRP A 294 -4.79 25.23 -6.41
C TRP A 294 -4.99 24.45 -5.10
N GLN A 295 -6.19 23.86 -4.90
CA GLN A 295 -6.51 23.02 -3.75
C GLN A 295 -5.65 21.74 -3.71
N TYR A 296 -5.44 21.08 -4.85
CA TYR A 296 -4.62 19.88 -4.90
C TYR A 296 -3.13 20.19 -4.72
N VAL A 297 -2.67 21.31 -5.28
CA VAL A 297 -1.28 21.77 -5.09
C VAL A 297 -1.03 22.10 -3.62
N GLY A 298 -1.92 22.90 -3.01
CA GLY A 298 -1.82 23.26 -1.59
C GLY A 298 -1.91 22.04 -0.67
N ALA A 299 -2.86 21.14 -0.92
CA ALA A 299 -3.01 19.89 -0.20
C ALA A 299 -1.75 19.01 -0.30
N LEU A 300 -1.21 18.84 -1.50
CA LEU A 300 -0.02 18.05 -1.76
C LEU A 300 1.21 18.60 -1.01
N VAL A 301 1.43 19.91 -1.05
CA VAL A 301 2.53 20.57 -0.34
C VAL A 301 2.40 20.33 1.17
N LEU A 302 1.23 20.56 1.74
CA LEU A 302 0.99 20.37 3.17
C LEU A 302 1.15 18.91 3.60
N VAL A 303 0.63 17.96 2.81
CA VAL A 303 0.77 16.52 3.08
C VAL A 303 2.23 16.09 2.98
N CYS A 304 2.97 16.53 1.95
CA CYS A 304 4.39 16.19 1.80
C CYS A 304 5.24 16.73 2.94
N ILE A 305 5.03 17.98 3.36
CA ILE A 305 5.70 18.58 4.53
C ILE A 305 5.32 17.80 5.79
N GLY A 306 4.05 17.46 5.96
CA GLY A 306 3.57 16.66 7.09
C GLY A 306 4.26 15.31 7.18
N ILE A 307 4.32 14.54 6.08
CA ILE A 307 5.01 13.25 6.01
C ILE A 307 6.50 13.40 6.32
N TRP A 308 7.14 14.44 5.77
CA TRP A 308 8.55 14.71 6.03
C TRP A 308 8.82 15.00 7.50
N LEU A 309 8.03 15.87 8.14
CA LEU A 309 8.17 16.22 9.56
C LEU A 309 7.98 15.01 10.48
N VAL A 310 6.95 14.22 10.22
CA VAL A 310 6.67 13.01 11.00
C VAL A 310 7.84 12.03 10.97
N ASN A 311 8.46 11.83 9.80
CA ASN A 311 9.51 10.84 9.62
C ASN A 311 10.92 11.36 9.95
N LYS A 312 11.12 12.70 9.99
CA LYS A 312 12.39 13.31 10.40
C LYS A 312 12.60 13.27 11.92
N ALA A 313 11.52 13.20 12.70
CA ALA A 313 11.62 13.13 14.15
C ALA A 313 12.43 11.89 14.58
N PRO A 314 13.48 12.06 15.42
CA PRO A 314 14.32 10.93 15.81
C PRO A 314 13.47 9.84 16.47
N ALA A 315 13.62 8.61 15.99
CA ALA A 315 13.10 7.45 16.71
C ALA A 315 13.79 7.45 18.08
N GLN A 316 13.03 7.51 19.16
CA GLN A 316 13.59 7.30 20.50
C GLN A 316 14.21 5.91 20.51
N LYS A 317 15.46 5.82 20.99
CA LYS A 317 16.20 4.56 21.11
C LYS A 317 15.32 3.55 21.84
N GLU A 318 15.04 2.41 21.21
CA GLU A 318 14.56 1.23 21.93
C GLU A 318 15.54 1.01 23.09
N LYS A 319 15.06 1.23 24.32
CA LYS A 319 15.76 0.69 25.48
C LYS A 319 15.58 -0.81 25.40
N LEU A 320 16.66 -1.50 25.00
CA LEU A 320 16.81 -2.95 25.09
C LEU A 320 16.54 -3.45 26.49
#